data_63ccc11ae44c9830a6185451ecff67a4
#
_entry.id   63ccc11ae44c9830a6185451ecff67a4
#
_cell.length_a   1.000
_cell.length_b   1.000
_cell.length_c   1.000
_cell.angle_alpha   90.00
_cell.angle_beta   90.00
_cell.angle_gamma   90.00
#
_symmetry.space_group_name_H-M   'P 1'
#
loop_
_entity.id
_entity.type
_entity.pdbx_description
1 polymer ?
#
loop_
_entity_poly.entity_id
_entity_poly.type
_entity_poly.pdbx_seq_one_letter_code
_entity_poly.pdbx_strand_id
1 'polypeptide(L)'
;MLTTSKINGVSGWFQFLDRTFQPSELAKIAIIMTFSALISTYRDKMRTFRYGILPFVVIMVVLCGLVALERHFSCILIMLLLAAAMLFLGGVQLKWFALGGIAVGLFAFIYLKTQGYAGSRITAWRDPASDPTDNGYQILQSLYAIGSGGLMGLGLGKSRQKYLYLPEEHNDY
;
A
#
# COMPACT_ATOMS: atom_id res chain seq x y z
N MET A 1 4.25 27.64 7.10
CA MET A 1 4.77 26.51 7.91
C MET A 1 4.03 25.27 7.45
N LEU A 2 4.75 24.32 6.85
CA LEU A 2 4.20 23.01 6.50
C LEU A 2 4.24 22.16 7.77
N THR A 3 3.09 22.01 8.42
CA THR A 3 3.00 21.22 9.65
C THR A 3 2.71 19.78 9.24
N THR A 4 3.65 18.89 9.52
CA THR A 4 3.45 17.46 9.29
C THR A 4 2.55 16.93 10.42
N SER A 5 1.32 16.60 10.11
CA SER A 5 0.40 15.96 11.06
C SER A 5 0.54 14.44 10.98
N LYS A 6 0.47 13.78 12.14
CA LYS A 6 0.36 12.31 12.20
C LYS A 6 -1.12 11.96 12.20
N ILE A 7 -1.56 11.23 11.18
CA ILE A 7 -2.92 10.70 11.12
C ILE A 7 -2.79 9.17 11.18
N ASN A 8 -3.47 8.54 12.12
CA ASN A 8 -3.44 7.08 12.34
C ASN A 8 -2.03 6.47 12.47
N GLY A 9 -1.09 7.22 13.09
CA GLY A 9 0.29 6.77 13.29
C GLY A 9 1.21 6.90 12.07
N VAL A 10 0.70 7.32 10.92
CA VAL A 10 1.46 7.58 9.70
C VAL A 10 1.87 9.06 9.67
N SER A 11 3.18 9.32 9.55
CA SER A 11 3.72 10.65 9.29
C SER A 11 3.74 10.91 7.78
N GLY A 12 3.68 12.18 7.37
CA GLY A 12 3.76 12.55 5.94
C GLY A 12 2.50 13.21 5.38
N TRP A 13 1.55 13.57 6.24
CA TRP A 13 0.40 14.37 5.84
C TRP A 13 0.72 15.86 5.93
N PHE A 14 0.53 16.56 4.84
CA PHE A 14 0.59 18.01 4.79
C PHE A 14 -0.81 18.59 4.88
N GLN A 15 -0.99 19.53 5.81
CA GLN A 15 -2.23 20.28 5.95
C GLN A 15 -2.12 21.59 5.18
N PHE A 16 -2.98 21.77 4.18
CA PHE A 16 -3.08 23.00 3.40
C PHE A 16 -4.55 23.39 3.25
N LEU A 17 -4.93 24.57 3.81
CA LEU A 17 -6.29 25.14 3.72
C LEU A 17 -7.41 24.11 4.02
N ASP A 18 -7.41 23.55 5.24
CA ASP A 18 -8.39 22.55 5.71
C ASP A 18 -8.46 21.24 4.90
N ARG A 19 -7.48 21.01 4.02
CA ARG A 19 -7.34 19.74 3.30
C ARG A 19 -6.02 19.08 3.66
N THR A 20 -6.08 17.79 3.87
CA THR A 20 -4.90 16.96 4.07
C THR A 20 -4.44 16.41 2.73
N PHE A 21 -3.15 16.48 2.48
CA PHE A 21 -2.52 16.00 1.26
C PHE A 21 -1.33 15.11 1.61
N GLN A 22 -1.24 13.95 0.97
CA GLN A 22 -0.12 13.02 1.17
C GLN A 22 0.74 12.96 -0.10
N PRO A 23 2.02 13.36 -0.06
CA PRO A 23 2.92 13.34 -1.22
C PRO A 23 3.10 11.96 -1.85
N SER A 24 3.01 10.89 -1.06
CA SER A 24 3.09 9.51 -1.56
C SER A 24 1.96 9.15 -2.54
N GLU A 25 0.81 9.84 -2.49
CA GLU A 25 -0.25 9.67 -3.48
C GLU A 25 0.18 10.19 -4.86
N LEU A 26 0.86 11.37 -4.91
CA LEU A 26 1.45 11.88 -6.14
C LEU A 26 2.60 11.03 -6.65
N ALA A 27 3.38 10.43 -5.75
CA ALA A 27 4.48 9.56 -6.14
C ALA A 27 4.02 8.38 -7.00
N LYS A 28 2.83 7.82 -6.74
CA LYS A 28 2.24 6.74 -7.56
C LYS A 28 1.98 7.20 -9.00
N ILE A 29 1.44 8.42 -9.17
CA ILE A 29 1.20 9.00 -10.50
C ILE A 29 2.54 9.29 -11.19
N ALA A 30 3.51 9.85 -10.46
CA ALA A 30 4.84 10.15 -10.98
C ALA A 30 5.57 8.87 -11.45
N ILE A 31 5.43 7.74 -10.74
CA ILE A 31 5.96 6.44 -11.16
C ILE A 31 5.37 6.05 -12.52
N ILE A 32 4.04 6.10 -12.67
CA ILE A 32 3.38 5.72 -13.92
C ILE A 32 3.88 6.58 -15.09
N MET A 33 3.92 7.89 -14.92
CA MET A 33 4.37 8.81 -15.96
C MET A 33 5.86 8.61 -16.31
N THR A 34 6.72 8.54 -15.30
CA THR A 34 8.17 8.37 -15.49
C THR A 34 8.50 7.03 -16.11
N PHE A 35 7.87 5.95 -15.63
CA PHE A 35 8.10 4.61 -16.17
C PHE A 35 7.60 4.49 -17.61
N SER A 36 6.42 5.04 -17.92
CA SER A 36 5.93 5.10 -19.30
C SER A 36 6.89 5.81 -20.24
N ALA A 37 7.44 6.95 -19.83
CA ALA A 37 8.41 7.70 -20.62
C ALA A 37 9.71 6.91 -20.81
N LEU A 38 10.24 6.28 -19.75
CA LEU A 38 11.46 5.47 -19.82
C LEU A 38 11.26 4.22 -20.70
N ILE A 39 10.13 3.52 -20.56
CA ILE A 39 9.78 2.34 -21.36
C ILE A 39 9.68 2.74 -22.85
N SER A 40 9.03 3.85 -23.15
CA SER A 40 8.94 4.37 -24.52
C SER A 40 10.31 4.71 -25.09
N THR A 41 11.18 5.35 -24.30
CA THR A 41 12.54 5.76 -24.71
C THR A 41 13.46 4.55 -24.93
N TYR A 42 13.39 3.54 -24.07
CA TYR A 42 14.29 2.38 -24.10
C TYR A 42 13.66 1.12 -24.71
N ARG A 43 12.58 1.25 -25.44
CA ARG A 43 11.74 0.20 -26.01
C ARG A 43 12.51 -1.07 -26.43
N ASP A 44 13.50 -0.92 -27.32
CA ASP A 44 14.27 -2.05 -27.85
C ASP A 44 15.33 -2.60 -26.89
N LYS A 45 15.66 -1.82 -25.83
CA LYS A 45 16.70 -2.13 -24.85
C LYS A 45 16.12 -2.63 -23.52
N MET A 46 14.79 -2.74 -23.40
CA MET A 46 14.11 -3.16 -22.16
C MET A 46 14.51 -4.56 -21.66
N ARG A 47 15.01 -5.42 -22.55
CA ARG A 47 15.52 -6.74 -22.18
C ARG A 47 16.90 -6.74 -21.53
N THR A 48 17.60 -5.58 -21.55
CA THR A 48 18.94 -5.42 -21.01
C THR A 48 18.87 -4.93 -19.56
N PHE A 49 19.73 -5.43 -18.68
CA PHE A 49 19.78 -5.00 -17.26
C PHE A 49 19.99 -3.48 -17.13
N ARG A 50 20.93 -2.92 -17.89
CA ARG A 50 21.35 -1.52 -17.79
C ARG A 50 20.23 -0.51 -18.11
N TYR A 51 19.36 -0.83 -19.06
CA TYR A 51 18.31 0.08 -19.54
C TYR A 51 16.90 -0.36 -19.11
N GLY A 52 16.67 -1.66 -18.97
CA GLY A 52 15.35 -2.20 -18.62
C GLY A 52 15.11 -2.37 -17.13
N ILE A 53 16.17 -2.42 -16.30
CA ILE A 53 16.02 -2.68 -14.87
C ILE A 53 16.63 -1.58 -14.02
N LEU A 54 17.90 -1.25 -14.26
CA LEU A 54 18.68 -0.37 -13.39
C LEU A 54 18.02 0.99 -13.11
N PRO A 55 17.55 1.77 -14.13
CA PRO A 55 16.94 3.08 -13.87
C PRO A 55 15.65 2.97 -13.06
N PHE A 56 14.84 1.93 -13.29
CA PHE A 56 13.60 1.69 -12.57
C PHE A 56 13.85 1.31 -11.11
N VAL A 57 14.82 0.43 -10.87
CA VAL A 57 15.20 0.02 -9.51
C VAL A 57 15.74 1.20 -8.72
N VAL A 58 16.60 2.05 -9.32
CA VAL A 58 17.13 3.24 -8.65
C VAL A 58 16.00 4.18 -8.22
N ILE A 59 15.05 4.47 -9.11
CA ILE A 59 13.89 5.32 -8.80
C ILE A 59 13.07 4.68 -7.67
N MET A 60 12.78 3.37 -7.76
CA MET A 60 11.99 2.67 -6.75
C MET A 60 12.69 2.62 -5.39
N VAL A 61 14.00 2.40 -5.34
CA VAL A 61 14.76 2.39 -4.07
C VAL A 61 14.68 3.75 -3.39
N VAL A 62 14.83 4.85 -4.14
CA VAL A 62 14.73 6.21 -3.60
C VAL A 62 13.32 6.48 -3.08
N LEU A 63 12.28 6.21 -3.88
CA LEU A 63 10.90 6.49 -3.50
C LEU A 63 10.43 5.61 -2.35
N CYS A 64 10.67 4.29 -2.43
CA CYS A 64 10.30 3.38 -1.35
C CYS A 64 11.09 3.68 -0.06
N GLY A 65 12.36 4.09 -0.17
CA GLY A 65 13.17 4.51 0.97
C GLY A 65 12.57 5.74 1.68
N LEU A 66 12.14 6.75 0.93
CA LEU A 66 11.48 7.93 1.49
C LEU A 66 10.14 7.56 2.18
N VAL A 67 9.31 6.75 1.52
CA VAL A 67 8.01 6.31 2.07
C VAL A 67 8.19 5.38 3.27
N ALA A 68 9.29 4.61 3.33
CA ALA A 68 9.61 3.77 4.49
C ALA A 68 9.89 4.61 5.75
N LEU A 69 10.47 5.81 5.61
CA LEU A 69 10.65 6.75 6.72
C LEU A 69 9.30 7.26 7.27
N GLU A 70 8.26 7.32 6.43
CA GLU A 70 6.89 7.66 6.85
C GLU A 70 6.16 6.50 7.52
N ARG A 71 6.74 5.29 7.57
CA ARG A 71 6.15 4.03 8.08
C ARG A 71 4.88 3.61 7.34
N HIS A 72 4.73 3.98 6.07
CA HIS A 72 3.55 3.70 5.26
C HIS A 72 3.77 2.50 4.33
N PHE A 73 3.81 1.30 4.89
CA PHE A 73 4.16 0.06 4.17
C PHE A 73 3.16 -0.33 3.08
N SER A 74 1.88 -0.06 3.28
CA SER A 74 0.85 -0.34 2.27
C SER A 74 1.12 0.46 0.97
N CYS A 75 1.56 1.71 1.09
CA CYS A 75 1.93 2.53 -0.06
C CYS A 75 3.12 1.94 -0.81
N ILE A 76 4.15 1.48 -0.08
CA ILE A 76 5.32 0.82 -0.69
C ILE A 76 4.89 -0.41 -1.50
N LEU A 77 4.01 -1.25 -0.95
CA LEU A 77 3.51 -2.44 -1.65
C LEU A 77 2.78 -2.06 -2.95
N ILE A 78 1.91 -1.05 -2.91
CA ILE A 78 1.19 -0.57 -4.09
C ILE A 78 2.18 -0.03 -5.13
N MET A 79 3.19 0.76 -4.72
CA MET A 79 4.21 1.29 -5.63
C MET A 79 5.03 0.18 -6.29
N LEU A 80 5.40 -0.87 -5.54
CA LEU A 80 6.10 -2.05 -6.08
C LEU A 80 5.23 -2.82 -7.07
N LEU A 81 3.93 -3.00 -6.79
CA LEU A 81 3.00 -3.64 -7.71
C LEU A 81 2.81 -2.83 -8.99
N LEU A 82 2.67 -1.51 -8.89
CA LEU A 82 2.61 -0.61 -10.06
C LEU A 82 3.89 -0.71 -10.90
N ALA A 83 5.05 -0.64 -10.25
CA ALA A 83 6.34 -0.77 -10.93
C ALA A 83 6.46 -2.12 -11.64
N ALA A 84 6.10 -3.22 -10.98
CA ALA A 84 6.12 -4.56 -11.57
C ALA A 84 5.17 -4.65 -12.78
N ALA A 85 3.94 -4.16 -12.67
CA ALA A 85 2.99 -4.15 -13.78
C ALA A 85 3.53 -3.35 -14.99
N MET A 86 4.09 -2.16 -14.75
CA MET A 86 4.65 -1.32 -15.79
C MET A 86 5.85 -2.00 -16.51
N LEU A 87 6.75 -2.60 -15.74
CA LEU A 87 7.91 -3.33 -16.30
C LEU A 87 7.47 -4.58 -17.08
N PHE A 88 6.44 -5.28 -16.60
CA PHE A 88 5.87 -6.43 -17.31
C PHE A 88 5.31 -6.02 -18.66
N LEU A 89 4.49 -4.97 -18.70
CA LEU A 89 3.95 -4.40 -19.94
C LEU A 89 5.07 -3.83 -20.85
N GLY A 90 6.17 -3.34 -20.26
CA GLY A 90 7.35 -2.87 -20.96
C GLY A 90 8.22 -3.97 -21.60
N GLY A 91 7.86 -5.26 -21.40
CA GLY A 91 8.56 -6.39 -22.02
C GLY A 91 9.88 -6.79 -21.37
N VAL A 92 10.04 -6.48 -20.09
CA VAL A 92 11.19 -6.92 -19.28
C VAL A 92 11.18 -8.44 -19.11
N GLN A 93 12.35 -9.07 -19.11
CA GLN A 93 12.48 -10.53 -18.98
C GLN A 93 11.97 -11.03 -17.63
N LEU A 94 11.18 -12.12 -17.64
CA LEU A 94 10.57 -12.71 -16.44
C LEU A 94 11.57 -13.07 -15.33
N LYS A 95 12.82 -13.42 -15.70
CA LYS A 95 13.87 -13.73 -14.72
C LYS A 95 14.11 -12.59 -13.70
N TRP A 96 13.93 -11.34 -14.11
CA TRP A 96 14.11 -10.19 -13.24
C TRP A 96 12.96 -10.03 -12.24
N PHE A 97 11.75 -10.44 -12.63
CA PHE A 97 10.62 -10.51 -11.71
C PHE A 97 10.80 -11.59 -10.66
N ALA A 98 11.33 -12.75 -11.06
CA ALA A 98 11.65 -13.81 -10.10
C ALA A 98 12.71 -13.34 -9.10
N LEU A 99 13.79 -12.72 -9.57
CA LEU A 99 14.85 -12.18 -8.70
C LEU A 99 14.32 -11.06 -7.79
N GLY A 100 13.55 -10.12 -8.35
CA GLY A 100 12.91 -9.03 -7.58
C GLY A 100 11.91 -9.57 -6.55
N GLY A 101 11.09 -10.55 -6.93
CA GLY A 101 10.15 -11.20 -6.03
C GLY A 101 10.84 -11.91 -4.86
N ILE A 102 11.95 -12.61 -5.12
CA ILE A 102 12.77 -13.23 -4.07
C ILE A 102 13.35 -12.15 -3.14
N ALA A 103 13.89 -11.07 -3.67
CA ALA A 103 14.46 -9.98 -2.88
C ALA A 103 13.40 -9.30 -1.99
N VAL A 104 12.23 -8.97 -2.56
CA VAL A 104 11.10 -8.37 -1.82
C VAL A 104 10.56 -9.35 -0.79
N GLY A 105 10.40 -10.63 -1.14
CA GLY A 105 9.94 -11.67 -0.22
C GLY A 105 10.89 -11.87 0.96
N LEU A 106 12.21 -11.91 0.71
CA LEU A 106 13.21 -12.00 1.76
C LEU A 106 13.20 -10.77 2.67
N PHE A 107 13.11 -9.58 2.09
CA PHE A 107 12.98 -8.33 2.87
C PHE A 107 11.72 -8.34 3.73
N ALA A 108 10.56 -8.70 3.15
CA ALA A 108 9.31 -8.81 3.89
C ALA A 108 9.40 -9.84 5.02
N PHE A 109 10.01 -11.01 4.78
CA PHE A 109 10.20 -12.04 5.79
C PHE A 109 11.07 -11.56 6.97
N ILE A 110 12.20 -10.90 6.67
CA ILE A 110 13.07 -10.32 7.71
C ILE A 110 12.31 -9.24 8.48
N TYR A 111 11.58 -8.36 7.76
CA TYR A 111 10.80 -7.30 8.37
C TYR A 111 9.71 -7.84 9.30
N LEU A 112 8.95 -8.85 8.87
CA LEU A 112 7.92 -9.51 9.70
C LEU A 112 8.50 -10.15 10.96
N LYS A 113 9.73 -10.67 10.88
CA LYS A 113 10.43 -11.27 12.03
C LYS A 113 10.94 -10.23 13.03
N THR A 114 11.33 -9.04 12.54
CA THR A 114 11.95 -8.00 13.39
C THR A 114 10.94 -7.02 13.98
N GLN A 115 9.80 -6.81 13.32
CA GLN A 115 8.77 -5.86 13.74
C GLN A 115 7.53 -6.60 14.26
N GLY A 116 7.30 -6.57 15.57
CA GLY A 116 6.11 -7.19 16.21
C GLY A 116 4.76 -6.68 15.71
N TYR A 117 4.73 -5.46 15.12
CA TYR A 117 3.53 -4.82 14.59
C TYR A 117 2.85 -5.62 13.44
N ALA A 118 3.64 -6.20 12.55
CA ALA A 118 3.08 -7.00 11.46
C ALA A 118 2.53 -8.35 11.97
N GLY A 119 3.11 -8.90 13.05
CA GLY A 119 2.61 -10.10 13.69
C GLY A 119 1.21 -9.90 14.28
N SER A 120 0.97 -8.78 14.96
CA SER A 120 -0.34 -8.48 15.56
C SER A 120 -1.45 -8.33 14.50
N ARG A 121 -1.18 -7.70 13.37
CA ARG A 121 -2.14 -7.59 12.26
C ARG A 121 -2.47 -8.93 11.61
N ILE A 122 -1.49 -9.80 11.43
CA ILE A 122 -1.72 -11.15 10.90
C ILE A 122 -2.54 -11.99 11.88
N THR A 123 -2.26 -11.88 13.19
CA THR A 123 -3.03 -12.57 14.23
C THR A 123 -4.47 -12.05 14.26
N ALA A 124 -4.67 -10.73 14.26
CA ALA A 124 -5.99 -10.11 14.21
C ALA A 124 -6.79 -10.49 12.95
N TRP A 125 -6.12 -10.61 11.80
CA TRP A 125 -6.76 -11.09 10.56
C TRP A 125 -7.17 -12.56 10.64
N ARG A 126 -6.36 -13.39 11.28
CA ARG A 126 -6.58 -14.83 11.36
C ARG A 126 -7.61 -15.21 12.42
N ASP A 127 -7.58 -14.51 13.54
CA ASP A 127 -8.53 -14.63 14.64
C ASP A 127 -8.86 -13.26 15.23
N PRO A 128 -9.82 -12.54 14.61
CA PRO A 128 -10.23 -11.21 15.08
C PRO A 128 -10.86 -11.24 16.48
N ALA A 129 -11.37 -12.39 16.91
CA ALA A 129 -12.01 -12.56 18.20
C ALA A 129 -11.01 -12.65 19.37
N SER A 130 -9.72 -12.91 19.08
CA SER A 130 -8.67 -12.98 20.11
C SER A 130 -8.35 -11.61 20.73
N ASP A 131 -8.59 -10.51 19.98
CA ASP A 131 -8.38 -9.14 20.45
C ASP A 131 -9.53 -8.23 19.98
N PRO A 132 -10.72 -8.34 20.58
CA PRO A 132 -11.93 -7.69 20.09
C PRO A 132 -11.99 -6.18 20.37
N THR A 133 -11.03 -5.63 21.11
CA THR A 133 -11.04 -4.23 21.57
C THR A 133 -9.99 -3.35 20.90
N ASP A 134 -8.96 -3.95 20.25
CA ASP A 134 -7.86 -3.21 19.61
C ASP A 134 -7.72 -3.63 18.15
N ASN A 135 -6.72 -4.43 17.81
CA ASN A 135 -6.39 -4.76 16.42
C ASN A 135 -7.48 -5.58 15.69
N GLY A 136 -8.25 -6.39 16.41
CA GLY A 136 -9.36 -7.17 15.87
C GLY A 136 -10.69 -6.43 15.78
N TYR A 137 -10.85 -5.30 16.50
CA TYR A 137 -12.12 -4.57 16.60
C TYR A 137 -12.66 -4.18 15.21
N GLN A 138 -11.84 -3.55 14.41
CA GLN A 138 -12.23 -3.06 13.09
C GLN A 138 -12.68 -4.20 12.16
N ILE A 139 -11.95 -5.33 12.17
CA ILE A 139 -12.28 -6.52 11.37
C ILE A 139 -13.60 -7.13 11.85
N LEU A 140 -13.80 -7.24 13.17
CA LEU A 140 -15.04 -7.77 13.74
C LEU A 140 -16.26 -6.92 13.38
N GLN A 141 -16.15 -5.58 13.47
CA GLN A 141 -17.23 -4.68 13.09
C GLN A 141 -17.56 -4.78 11.58
N SER A 142 -16.54 -4.95 10.73
CA SER A 142 -16.73 -5.20 9.31
C SER A 142 -17.45 -6.52 9.04
N LEU A 143 -17.08 -7.59 9.74
CA LEU A 143 -17.75 -8.89 9.65
C LEU A 143 -19.22 -8.82 10.15
N TYR A 144 -19.46 -8.05 11.21
CA TYR A 144 -20.84 -7.83 11.69
C TYR A 144 -21.66 -7.00 10.69
N ALA A 145 -21.03 -6.00 10.01
CA ALA A 145 -21.69 -5.27 8.94
C ALA A 145 -22.13 -6.19 7.80
N ILE A 146 -21.21 -7.04 7.34
CA ILE A 146 -21.47 -8.01 6.25
C ILE A 146 -22.51 -9.04 6.70
N GLY A 147 -22.34 -9.62 7.89
CA GLY A 147 -23.25 -10.64 8.42
C GLY A 147 -24.68 -10.12 8.65
N SER A 148 -24.82 -8.89 9.15
CA SER A 148 -26.13 -8.27 9.36
C SER A 148 -26.82 -7.85 8.06
N GLY A 149 -26.05 -7.58 7.01
CA GLY A 149 -26.58 -7.16 5.70
C GLY A 149 -27.09 -8.32 4.85
N GLY A 150 -26.53 -9.54 5.03
CA GLY A 150 -26.85 -10.67 4.17
C GLY A 150 -26.56 -10.38 2.68
N LEU A 151 -27.19 -11.13 1.77
CA LEU A 151 -26.93 -10.99 0.32
C LEU A 151 -27.51 -9.69 -0.29
N MET A 152 -28.59 -9.16 0.25
CA MET A 152 -29.28 -7.99 -0.31
C MET A 152 -28.95 -6.68 0.43
N GLY A 153 -28.23 -6.74 1.53
CA GLY A 153 -27.98 -5.61 2.42
C GLY A 153 -29.24 -5.17 3.19
N LEU A 154 -29.07 -4.24 4.12
CA LEU A 154 -30.18 -3.69 4.93
C LEU A 154 -31.00 -2.62 4.17
N GLY A 155 -30.57 -2.23 2.97
CA GLY A 155 -31.16 -1.18 2.15
C GLY A 155 -30.45 0.17 2.28
N LEU A 156 -30.72 1.06 1.32
CA LEU A 156 -30.10 2.38 1.25
C LEU A 156 -30.29 3.17 2.55
N GLY A 157 -29.20 3.66 3.10
CA GLY A 157 -29.20 4.49 4.30
C GLY A 157 -29.50 3.75 5.62
N LYS A 158 -29.78 2.44 5.63
CA LYS A 158 -30.16 1.67 6.82
C LYS A 158 -28.99 0.94 7.49
N SER A 159 -27.75 1.17 7.07
CA SER A 159 -26.57 0.59 7.73
C SER A 159 -26.49 1.08 9.18
N ARG A 160 -26.37 0.14 10.12
CA ARG A 160 -26.18 0.45 11.54
C ARG A 160 -24.72 0.77 11.87
N GLN A 161 -23.79 0.21 11.12
CA GLN A 161 -22.35 0.36 11.36
C GLN A 161 -21.81 1.76 11.04
N LYS A 162 -22.51 2.53 10.20
CA LYS A 162 -22.18 3.94 9.88
C LYS A 162 -22.33 4.90 11.07
N TYR A 163 -22.92 4.49 12.19
CA TYR A 163 -23.08 5.29 13.39
C TYR A 163 -21.90 5.11 14.35
N LEU A 164 -20.68 5.25 13.87
CA LEU A 164 -19.41 5.19 14.62
C LEU A 164 -19.07 3.82 15.23
N TYR A 165 -19.75 2.74 14.81
CA TYR A 165 -19.36 1.39 15.21
C TYR A 165 -18.16 0.88 14.41
N LEU A 166 -18.03 1.31 13.15
CA LEU A 166 -16.90 0.97 12.30
C LEU A 166 -15.93 2.17 12.24
N PRO A 167 -14.68 2.02 12.69
CA PRO A 167 -13.66 3.07 12.52
C PRO A 167 -13.42 3.32 11.03
N GLU A 168 -13.25 4.61 10.64
CA GLU A 168 -12.93 5.03 9.27
C GLU A 168 -13.92 4.49 8.21
N GLU A 169 -15.20 4.48 8.54
CA GLU A 169 -16.30 3.94 7.74
C GLU A 169 -16.39 4.45 6.30
N HIS A 170 -15.69 5.56 6.00
CA HIS A 170 -15.70 6.20 4.68
C HIS A 170 -14.52 5.80 3.78
N ASN A 171 -13.42 5.29 4.36
CA ASN A 171 -12.15 5.14 3.64
C ASN A 171 -11.56 3.73 3.69
N ASP A 172 -11.64 3.02 4.80
CA ASP A 172 -10.81 1.83 5.02
C ASP A 172 -11.57 0.50 4.94
N TYR A 173 -12.91 0.52 4.94
CA TYR A 173 -13.74 -0.70 4.91
C TYR A 173 -15.06 -0.52 4.18
#